data_caaaa72e5588c5ddefcede3ae2118a41
#
_entry.id   caaaa72e5588c5ddefcede3ae2118a41
#
_cell.length_a   1.000
_cell.length_b   1.000
_cell.length_c   1.000
_cell.angle_alpha   90.00
_cell.angle_beta   90.00
_cell.angle_gamma   90.00
#
_symmetry.space_group_name_H-M   'P 1'
#
loop_
_entity.id
_entity.type
_entity.pdbx_description
1 polymer ?
#
loop_
_entity_poly.entity_id
_entity_poly.type
_entity_poly.pdbx_seq_one_letter_code
_entity_poly.pdbx_strand_id
1 'polypeptide(L)'
;LQRKLFDADLAGICFPKEYGGQGLTPAHQRALNEELTGYEYPSRIQAPTMTPCAAVLLDFGTEEQKQRHIPAILKGEELWMQFLSEPSGGSDVAAALTTAVRDGDEWMINGSKVWTTGAWWSDWGLCLARTNWDVPKHRGLSVFIFPIHQDGIEVHRIEMLNGSKEFCQEFMTDVRVPDSDRIGDVDQGWTVGTRWMFHERMLHNSPYVTSPVGSGVMESNIGSLLDVARAAGRGDDPRARELVGEARMLSLVEHQLRDRLAEGIPAGALPDQSAAIGRLFSGTTSVRATDITLELAGSAGAAWSADDGPLAEVGVRYLMRQVSCIGGGTTEMARNVISERVLGMPREPSHDRDLPFRDVPRSASH
;
A
#
# COMPACT_ATOMS: atom_id res chain seq x y z
N LEU A 1 -16.48 14.40 -3.93
CA LEU A 1 -16.89 13.64 -2.75
C LEU A 1 -16.08 14.07 -1.51
N GLN A 2 -14.74 14.01 -1.57
CA GLN A 2 -13.86 14.33 -0.43
C GLN A 2 -14.15 15.73 0.15
N ARG A 3 -14.34 16.74 -0.70
CA ARG A 3 -14.69 18.09 -0.24
C ARG A 3 -16.01 18.10 0.56
N LYS A 4 -17.03 17.36 0.11
CA LYS A 4 -18.30 17.25 0.84
C LYS A 4 -18.14 16.60 2.21
N LEU A 5 -17.28 15.59 2.31
CA LEU A 5 -16.96 14.96 3.61
C LEU A 5 -16.22 15.93 4.52
N PHE A 6 -15.28 16.71 3.97
CA PHE A 6 -14.56 17.73 4.72
C PHE A 6 -15.52 18.82 5.23
N ASP A 7 -16.38 19.36 4.37
CA ASP A 7 -17.35 20.41 4.72
C ASP A 7 -18.42 19.93 5.73
N ALA A 8 -18.60 18.61 5.87
CA ALA A 8 -19.49 17.97 6.84
C ALA A 8 -18.77 17.45 8.09
N ASP A 9 -17.50 17.81 8.30
CA ASP A 9 -16.65 17.35 9.41
C ASP A 9 -16.45 15.82 9.47
N LEU A 10 -16.60 15.13 8.33
CA LEU A 10 -16.45 13.68 8.19
C LEU A 10 -15.12 13.24 7.55
N ALA A 11 -14.26 14.19 7.16
CA ALA A 11 -12.90 13.91 6.71
C ALA A 11 -11.90 14.13 7.84
N GLY A 12 -10.82 13.35 7.84
CA GLY A 12 -9.73 13.54 8.79
C GLY A 12 -10.12 13.33 10.25
N ILE A 13 -10.97 12.35 10.54
CA ILE A 13 -11.50 12.07 11.89
C ILE A 13 -10.39 12.04 12.95
N CYS A 14 -9.27 11.35 12.69
CA CYS A 14 -8.16 11.22 13.61
C CYS A 14 -7.00 12.18 13.32
N PHE A 15 -7.10 13.04 12.31
CA PHE A 15 -6.09 14.07 12.07
C PHE A 15 -6.21 15.21 13.09
N PRO A 16 -5.09 15.86 13.46
CA PRO A 16 -5.10 16.99 14.39
C PRO A 16 -5.96 18.15 13.89
N LYS A 17 -6.58 18.85 14.83
CA LYS A 17 -7.46 20.01 14.53
C LYS A 17 -6.71 21.18 13.90
N GLU A 18 -5.45 21.38 14.29
CA GLU A 18 -4.58 22.41 13.76
C GLU A 18 -4.32 22.28 12.25
N TYR A 19 -4.53 21.09 11.68
CA TYR A 19 -4.42 20.84 10.22
C TYR A 19 -5.77 20.58 9.56
N GLY A 20 -6.88 20.92 10.22
CA GLY A 20 -8.22 20.79 9.66
C GLY A 20 -8.89 19.43 9.89
N GLY A 21 -8.29 18.57 10.70
CA GLY A 21 -8.92 17.32 11.14
C GLY A 21 -9.85 17.51 12.34
N GLN A 22 -10.47 16.41 12.81
CA GLN A 22 -11.40 16.47 13.94
C GLN A 22 -10.73 16.20 15.29
N GLY A 23 -9.50 15.66 15.31
CA GLY A 23 -8.76 15.33 16.53
C GLY A 23 -9.47 14.26 17.38
N LEU A 24 -10.25 13.40 16.75
CA LEU A 24 -11.00 12.33 17.40
C LEU A 24 -10.18 11.02 17.44
N THR A 25 -10.76 9.97 17.98
CA THR A 25 -10.06 8.70 18.23
C THR A 25 -10.33 7.68 17.12
N PRO A 26 -9.52 6.60 17.01
CA PRO A 26 -9.78 5.50 16.08
C PRO A 26 -11.17 4.85 16.23
N ALA A 27 -11.78 4.92 17.41
CA ALA A 27 -13.15 4.43 17.62
C ALA A 27 -14.17 5.24 16.81
N HIS A 28 -13.99 6.56 16.68
CA HIS A 28 -14.85 7.41 15.86
C HIS A 28 -14.65 7.13 14.36
N GLN A 29 -13.41 6.88 13.93
CA GLN A 29 -13.16 6.47 12.54
C GLN A 29 -13.83 5.13 12.21
N ARG A 30 -13.80 4.15 13.15
CA ARG A 30 -14.51 2.88 12.95
C ARG A 30 -16.01 3.08 12.84
N ALA A 31 -16.61 3.90 13.71
CA ALA A 31 -18.05 4.21 13.64
C ALA A 31 -18.43 4.84 12.29
N LEU A 32 -17.62 5.79 11.79
CA LEU A 32 -17.83 6.34 10.46
C LEU A 32 -17.75 5.27 9.36
N ASN A 33 -16.76 4.37 9.43
CA ASN A 33 -16.60 3.30 8.45
C ASN A 33 -17.79 2.33 8.47
N GLU A 34 -18.37 2.04 9.63
CA GLU A 34 -19.58 1.23 9.80
C GLU A 34 -20.80 1.91 9.17
N GLU A 35 -21.01 3.18 9.44
CA GLU A 35 -22.12 3.98 8.90
C GLU A 35 -22.04 4.17 7.37
N LEU A 36 -20.83 4.13 6.81
CA LEU A 36 -20.63 4.21 5.36
C LEU A 36 -20.82 2.86 4.63
N THR A 37 -21.22 1.80 5.35
CA THR A 37 -21.51 0.50 4.75
C THR A 37 -22.59 0.62 3.68
N GLY A 38 -22.30 0.10 2.48
CA GLY A 38 -23.23 0.16 1.33
C GLY A 38 -23.15 1.45 0.51
N TYR A 39 -22.32 2.42 0.90
CA TYR A 39 -22.05 3.58 0.08
C TYR A 39 -20.79 3.36 -0.78
N GLU A 40 -20.80 3.85 -2.01
CA GLU A 40 -19.60 3.90 -2.85
C GLU A 40 -18.62 4.93 -2.32
N TYR A 41 -17.40 4.50 -2.01
CA TYR A 41 -16.31 5.33 -1.57
C TYR A 41 -15.04 5.04 -2.37
N PRO A 42 -14.32 6.05 -2.89
CA PRO A 42 -13.15 5.86 -3.75
C PRO A 42 -11.90 5.51 -2.94
N SER A 43 -11.95 4.47 -2.13
CA SER A 43 -10.86 4.04 -1.23
C SER A 43 -9.52 3.89 -1.96
N ARG A 44 -9.51 3.37 -3.19
CA ARG A 44 -8.28 3.17 -3.97
C ARG A 44 -7.55 4.46 -4.32
N ILE A 45 -8.27 5.56 -4.48
CA ILE A 45 -7.70 6.88 -4.80
C ILE A 45 -7.23 7.57 -3.52
N GLN A 46 -8.02 7.47 -2.45
CA GLN A 46 -7.81 8.20 -1.21
C GLN A 46 -6.84 7.50 -0.25
N ALA A 47 -6.88 6.18 -0.17
CA ALA A 47 -6.14 5.44 0.84
C ALA A 47 -4.61 5.67 0.76
N PRO A 48 -3.94 5.64 -0.41
CA PRO A 48 -2.51 5.92 -0.49
C PRO A 48 -2.14 7.36 -0.07
N THR A 49 -3.02 8.32 -0.33
CA THR A 49 -2.85 9.71 0.06
C THR A 49 -2.95 9.87 1.58
N MET A 50 -3.99 9.30 2.21
CA MET A 50 -4.22 9.42 3.66
C MET A 50 -3.22 8.58 4.46
N THR A 51 -2.92 7.40 3.99
CA THR A 51 -1.91 6.52 4.55
C THR A 51 -1.26 5.69 3.43
N PRO A 52 0.07 5.75 3.24
CA PRO A 52 1.07 6.30 4.16
C PRO A 52 1.38 7.79 4.02
N CYS A 53 1.03 8.49 2.92
CA CYS A 53 1.61 9.80 2.62
C CYS A 53 1.34 10.85 3.71
N ALA A 54 0.07 11.16 4.01
CA ALA A 54 -0.26 12.15 5.04
C ALA A 54 0.16 11.69 6.45
N ALA A 55 0.13 10.38 6.73
CA ALA A 55 0.61 9.84 8.00
C ALA A 55 2.12 10.04 8.19
N VAL A 56 2.92 9.89 7.13
CA VAL A 56 4.37 10.18 7.16
C VAL A 56 4.62 11.68 7.35
N LEU A 57 3.82 12.56 6.73
CA LEU A 57 3.89 13.99 6.98
C LEU A 57 3.60 14.33 8.45
N LEU A 58 2.59 13.71 9.06
CA LEU A 58 2.30 13.89 10.49
C LEU A 58 3.48 13.48 11.38
N ASP A 59 4.12 12.34 11.07
CA ASP A 59 5.20 11.80 11.88
C ASP A 59 6.52 12.57 11.71
N PHE A 60 6.87 13.04 10.50
CA PHE A 60 8.21 13.54 10.17
C PHE A 60 8.24 14.87 9.41
N GLY A 61 7.11 15.37 8.93
CA GLY A 61 7.06 16.65 8.24
C GLY A 61 7.38 17.83 9.17
N THR A 62 7.91 18.91 8.60
CA THR A 62 8.02 20.19 9.31
C THR A 62 6.63 20.78 9.54
N GLU A 63 6.54 21.76 10.43
CA GLU A 63 5.26 22.42 10.69
C GLU A 63 4.72 23.11 9.42
N GLU A 64 5.59 23.72 8.63
CA GLU A 64 5.25 24.34 7.35
C GLU A 64 4.68 23.32 6.34
N GLN A 65 5.31 22.15 6.25
CA GLN A 65 4.84 21.07 5.37
C GLN A 65 3.46 20.57 5.82
N LYS A 66 3.26 20.36 7.12
CA LYS A 66 1.96 19.91 7.67
C LYS A 66 0.86 20.93 7.41
N GLN A 67 1.11 22.21 7.69
CA GLN A 67 0.16 23.29 7.48
C GLN A 67 -0.19 23.50 6.00
N ARG A 68 0.76 23.28 5.11
CA ARG A 68 0.56 23.40 3.66
C ARG A 68 -0.28 22.25 3.12
N HIS A 69 0.10 21.03 3.41
CA HIS A 69 -0.37 19.85 2.66
C HIS A 69 -1.54 19.12 3.32
N ILE A 70 -1.54 18.96 4.66
CA ILE A 70 -2.58 18.15 5.31
C ILE A 70 -3.98 18.74 5.09
N PRO A 71 -4.23 20.05 5.23
CA PRO A 71 -5.54 20.62 4.92
C PRO A 71 -5.97 20.40 3.46
N ALA A 72 -5.04 20.52 2.50
CA ALA A 72 -5.31 20.31 1.08
C ALA A 72 -5.67 18.84 0.79
N ILE A 73 -4.95 17.89 1.40
CA ILE A 73 -5.23 16.45 1.35
C ILE A 73 -6.64 16.17 1.90
N LEU A 74 -6.97 16.68 3.10
CA LEU A 74 -8.27 16.43 3.73
C LEU A 74 -9.44 16.98 2.93
N LYS A 75 -9.23 18.10 2.22
CA LYS A 75 -10.21 18.68 1.30
C LYS A 75 -10.30 17.95 -0.04
N GLY A 76 -9.33 17.09 -0.37
CA GLY A 76 -9.22 16.45 -1.68
C GLY A 76 -8.74 17.39 -2.78
N GLU A 77 -7.95 18.37 -2.42
CA GLU A 77 -7.28 19.34 -3.33
C GLU A 77 -5.90 18.81 -3.74
N GLU A 78 -5.33 17.90 -2.98
CA GLU A 78 -4.09 17.19 -3.29
C GLU A 78 -4.28 15.68 -3.17
N LEU A 79 -3.83 14.95 -4.18
CA LEU A 79 -3.69 13.50 -4.19
C LEU A 79 -2.21 13.13 -4.21
N TRP A 80 -1.82 12.22 -3.34
CA TRP A 80 -0.42 11.83 -3.13
C TRP A 80 -0.20 10.36 -3.39
N MET A 81 0.92 10.05 -4.05
CA MET A 81 1.36 8.66 -4.28
C MET A 81 2.78 8.44 -3.83
N GLN A 82 3.11 7.17 -3.60
CA GLN A 82 4.39 6.73 -3.05
C GLN A 82 5.34 6.27 -4.16
N PHE A 83 6.48 6.93 -4.28
CA PHE A 83 7.58 6.58 -5.18
C PHE A 83 8.64 5.78 -4.41
N LEU A 84 8.37 4.50 -4.18
CA LEU A 84 9.18 3.64 -3.32
C LEU A 84 9.98 2.60 -4.10
N SER A 85 9.30 1.66 -4.77
CA SER A 85 9.92 0.57 -5.51
C SER A 85 10.62 1.06 -6.78
N GLU A 86 11.67 0.34 -7.19
CA GLU A 86 12.43 0.59 -8.41
C GLU A 86 12.43 -0.64 -9.32
N PRO A 87 12.71 -0.48 -10.62
CA PRO A 87 12.84 -1.62 -11.53
C PRO A 87 13.89 -2.65 -11.06
N SER A 88 14.90 -2.21 -10.34
CA SER A 88 15.97 -3.05 -9.77
C SER A 88 15.53 -3.82 -8.52
N GLY A 89 14.46 -3.42 -7.83
CA GLY A 89 14.01 -4.11 -6.62
C GLY A 89 12.90 -3.40 -5.86
N GLY A 90 11.92 -4.20 -5.38
CA GLY A 90 10.87 -3.76 -4.47
C GLY A 90 11.03 -4.31 -3.06
N SER A 91 11.46 -5.57 -2.89
CA SER A 91 11.68 -6.17 -1.57
C SER A 91 12.91 -5.61 -0.84
N ASP A 92 13.98 -5.27 -1.57
CA ASP A 92 15.16 -4.59 -1.03
C ASP A 92 15.08 -3.08 -1.28
N VAL A 93 14.09 -2.44 -0.69
CA VAL A 93 13.87 -0.98 -0.80
C VAL A 93 15.09 -0.17 -0.37
N ALA A 94 15.87 -0.70 0.59
CA ALA A 94 17.10 -0.05 1.03
C ALA A 94 18.19 0.01 -0.06
N ALA A 95 18.09 -0.81 -1.10
CA ALA A 95 18.99 -0.78 -2.24
C ALA A 95 18.56 0.18 -3.35
N ALA A 96 17.73 1.17 -3.05
CA ALA A 96 17.27 2.17 -4.01
C ALA A 96 18.46 2.86 -4.71
N LEU A 97 18.35 2.99 -6.04
CA LEU A 97 19.34 3.57 -6.94
C LEU A 97 18.97 4.99 -7.41
N THR A 98 17.71 5.41 -7.26
CA THR A 98 17.31 6.79 -7.50
C THR A 98 18.19 7.70 -6.64
N THR A 99 18.91 8.62 -7.28
CA THR A 99 19.87 9.53 -6.62
C THR A 99 19.21 10.85 -6.28
N ALA A 100 19.66 11.46 -5.18
CA ALA A 100 19.42 12.86 -4.90
C ALA A 100 20.77 13.52 -4.57
N VAL A 101 21.20 14.44 -5.41
CA VAL A 101 22.48 15.17 -5.28
C VAL A 101 22.18 16.60 -4.89
N ARG A 102 22.81 17.09 -3.82
CA ARG A 102 22.60 18.45 -3.35
C ARG A 102 23.24 19.46 -4.31
N ASP A 103 22.49 20.51 -4.65
CA ASP A 103 22.89 21.64 -5.46
C ASP A 103 22.42 22.94 -4.79
N GLY A 104 23.23 23.51 -3.91
CA GLY A 104 22.86 24.67 -3.11
C GLY A 104 21.74 24.37 -2.12
N ASP A 105 20.61 25.07 -2.27
CA ASP A 105 19.41 24.88 -1.44
C ASP A 105 18.38 23.91 -2.05
N GLU A 106 18.76 23.24 -3.12
CA GLU A 106 17.94 22.26 -3.84
C GLU A 106 18.63 20.90 -3.90
N TRP A 107 17.84 19.91 -4.29
CA TRP A 107 18.30 18.57 -4.63
C TRP A 107 17.95 18.26 -6.08
N MET A 108 18.88 17.65 -6.79
CA MET A 108 18.68 17.15 -8.14
C MET A 108 18.45 15.64 -8.07
N ILE A 109 17.24 15.21 -8.44
CA ILE A 109 16.82 13.81 -8.36
C ILE A 109 16.85 13.17 -9.75
N ASN A 110 17.52 12.01 -9.84
CA ASN A 110 17.64 11.21 -11.06
C ASN A 110 17.36 9.74 -10.75
N GLY A 111 16.56 9.08 -11.58
CA GLY A 111 16.25 7.66 -11.41
C GLY A 111 14.93 7.22 -11.99
N SER A 112 14.45 6.07 -11.56
CA SER A 112 13.15 5.53 -11.98
C SER A 112 12.45 4.84 -10.82
N LYS A 113 11.16 5.06 -10.70
CA LYS A 113 10.27 4.36 -9.78
C LYS A 113 9.26 3.53 -10.58
N VAL A 114 8.70 2.51 -9.94
CA VAL A 114 7.78 1.60 -10.63
C VAL A 114 6.73 1.03 -9.66
N TRP A 115 5.63 0.60 -10.20
CA TRP A 115 4.47 0.05 -9.50
C TRP A 115 3.71 1.07 -8.66
N THR A 116 3.87 2.35 -8.97
CA THR A 116 3.13 3.42 -8.32
C THR A 116 1.67 3.40 -8.79
N THR A 117 0.76 3.17 -7.85
CA THR A 117 -0.67 3.18 -8.17
C THR A 117 -1.14 4.60 -8.43
N GLY A 118 -1.59 4.89 -9.64
CA GLY A 118 -2.26 6.14 -9.95
C GLY A 118 -1.40 7.39 -10.01
N ALA A 119 -0.08 7.30 -10.18
CA ALA A 119 0.79 8.47 -10.33
C ALA A 119 0.32 9.43 -11.45
N TRP A 120 -0.31 8.90 -12.51
CA TRP A 120 -0.75 9.69 -13.65
C TRP A 120 -1.92 10.66 -13.36
N TRP A 121 -2.64 10.46 -12.25
CA TRP A 121 -3.71 11.39 -11.82
C TRP A 121 -3.39 12.10 -10.50
N SER A 122 -2.25 11.81 -9.87
CA SER A 122 -1.89 12.35 -8.57
C SER A 122 -1.06 13.60 -8.71
N ASP A 123 -1.12 14.46 -7.71
CA ASP A 123 -0.47 15.77 -7.72
C ASP A 123 0.95 15.70 -7.16
N TRP A 124 1.15 14.91 -6.08
CA TRP A 124 2.40 14.86 -5.32
C TRP A 124 2.96 13.45 -5.20
N GLY A 125 4.28 13.34 -5.30
CA GLY A 125 5.05 12.13 -5.04
C GLY A 125 5.78 12.19 -3.71
N LEU A 126 5.65 11.14 -2.87
CA LEU A 126 6.51 10.88 -1.73
C LEU A 126 7.60 9.92 -2.19
N CYS A 127 8.86 10.35 -2.27
CA CYS A 127 9.95 9.66 -2.94
C CYS A 127 11.10 9.31 -2.00
N LEU A 128 11.50 8.05 -1.98
CA LEU A 128 12.74 7.60 -1.34
C LEU A 128 13.89 7.66 -2.35
N ALA A 129 14.97 8.38 -2.03
CA ALA A 129 16.14 8.51 -2.88
C ALA A 129 17.44 8.36 -2.10
N ARG A 130 18.53 8.05 -2.82
CA ARG A 130 19.86 7.90 -2.25
C ARG A 130 20.61 9.21 -2.25
N THR A 131 21.00 9.64 -1.05
CA THR A 131 21.81 10.85 -0.82
C THR A 131 23.25 10.55 -0.50
N ASN A 132 23.57 9.33 -0.03
CA ASN A 132 24.92 8.95 0.35
C ASN A 132 25.25 7.51 -0.07
N TRP A 133 26.34 7.34 -0.82
CA TRP A 133 26.81 6.06 -1.33
C TRP A 133 27.94 5.46 -0.49
N ASP A 134 28.55 6.25 0.40
CA ASP A 134 29.75 5.92 1.18
C ASP A 134 29.45 5.25 2.51
N VAL A 135 28.17 4.99 2.76
CA VAL A 135 27.67 4.35 3.98
C VAL A 135 26.88 3.09 3.63
N PRO A 136 26.61 2.19 4.58
CA PRO A 136 25.74 1.05 4.36
C PRO A 136 24.38 1.46 3.80
N LYS A 137 23.77 0.62 2.94
CA LYS A 137 22.60 0.95 2.12
C LYS A 137 21.44 1.61 2.89
N HIS A 138 21.23 1.23 4.16
CA HIS A 138 20.16 1.76 5.01
C HIS A 138 20.46 3.16 5.59
N ARG A 139 21.70 3.63 5.52
CA ARG A 139 22.15 4.88 6.16
C ARG A 139 22.34 6.03 5.19
N GLY A 140 22.13 5.81 3.90
CA GLY A 140 22.38 6.82 2.86
C GLY A 140 21.12 7.17 2.07
N LEU A 141 19.97 7.14 2.68
CA LEU A 141 18.68 7.43 2.05
C LEU A 141 18.03 8.66 2.67
N SER A 142 17.31 9.43 1.85
CA SER A 142 16.46 10.54 2.28
C SER A 142 15.10 10.46 1.59
N VAL A 143 14.12 11.14 2.15
CA VAL A 143 12.76 11.19 1.59
C VAL A 143 12.43 12.60 1.14
N PHE A 144 11.84 12.72 -0.03
CA PHE A 144 11.47 13.97 -0.67
C PHE A 144 10.01 13.96 -1.09
N ILE A 145 9.40 15.13 -1.11
CA ILE A 145 8.09 15.35 -1.71
C ILE A 145 8.24 16.32 -2.87
N PHE A 146 7.51 16.10 -3.94
CA PHE A 146 7.52 16.99 -5.10
C PHE A 146 6.27 16.83 -5.96
N PRO A 147 5.86 17.87 -6.72
CA PRO A 147 4.81 17.73 -7.71
C PRO A 147 5.18 16.68 -8.77
N ILE A 148 4.25 15.78 -9.09
CA ILE A 148 4.48 14.73 -10.11
C ILE A 148 4.51 15.34 -11.51
N HIS A 149 3.65 16.33 -11.75
CA HIS A 149 3.52 17.01 -13.05
C HIS A 149 4.43 18.23 -13.13
N GLN A 150 5.73 17.98 -13.23
CA GLN A 150 6.75 19.03 -13.42
C GLN A 150 7.79 18.60 -14.46
N ASP A 151 8.63 19.53 -14.89
CA ASP A 151 9.73 19.24 -15.81
C ASP A 151 10.66 18.17 -15.24
N GLY A 152 11.12 17.27 -16.09
CA GLY A 152 12.00 16.18 -15.74
C GLY A 152 11.30 14.91 -15.23
N ILE A 153 9.98 14.89 -15.08
CA ILE A 153 9.22 13.68 -14.70
C ILE A 153 8.36 13.19 -15.86
N GLU A 154 8.59 11.95 -16.26
CA GLU A 154 7.74 11.23 -17.20
C GLU A 154 7.02 10.10 -16.49
N VAL A 155 5.68 10.02 -16.64
CA VAL A 155 4.84 8.99 -16.04
C VAL A 155 4.29 8.08 -17.12
N HIS A 156 4.68 6.81 -17.10
CA HIS A 156 4.24 5.80 -18.07
C HIS A 156 3.33 4.79 -17.39
N ARG A 157 2.12 4.61 -17.93
CA ARG A 157 1.16 3.63 -17.41
C ARG A 157 1.52 2.22 -17.86
N ILE A 158 1.51 1.30 -16.90
CA ILE A 158 1.79 -0.12 -17.14
C ILE A 158 0.48 -0.82 -17.47
N GLU A 159 0.43 -1.51 -18.60
CA GLU A 159 -0.69 -2.36 -18.94
C GLU A 159 -0.52 -3.74 -18.29
N MET A 160 -1.43 -4.06 -17.40
CA MET A 160 -1.46 -5.32 -16.67
C MET A 160 -2.12 -6.43 -17.49
N LEU A 161 -1.88 -7.69 -17.14
CA LEU A 161 -2.43 -8.86 -17.83
C LEU A 161 -3.96 -8.85 -17.94
N ASN A 162 -4.66 -8.21 -17.01
CA ASN A 162 -6.12 -8.04 -17.03
C ASN A 162 -6.58 -6.79 -17.78
N GLY A 163 -5.68 -6.08 -18.49
CA GLY A 163 -5.97 -4.83 -19.21
C GLY A 163 -6.02 -3.57 -18.32
N SER A 164 -5.90 -3.70 -16.99
CA SER A 164 -5.81 -2.53 -16.09
C SER A 164 -4.55 -1.73 -16.38
N LYS A 165 -4.63 -0.40 -16.22
CA LYS A 165 -3.51 0.54 -16.38
C LYS A 165 -3.38 1.46 -15.16
N GLU A 166 -3.60 0.90 -13.97
CA GLU A 166 -3.55 1.65 -12.73
C GLU A 166 -2.14 1.89 -12.20
N PHE A 167 -1.21 0.98 -12.49
CA PHE A 167 0.19 1.13 -12.10
C PHE A 167 0.97 1.96 -13.11
N CYS A 168 1.99 2.64 -12.61
CA CYS A 168 2.87 3.48 -13.40
C CYS A 168 4.34 3.13 -13.16
N GLN A 169 5.16 3.55 -14.12
CA GLN A 169 6.60 3.71 -13.99
C GLN A 169 6.92 5.17 -14.22
N GLU A 170 7.73 5.73 -13.34
CA GLU A 170 8.17 7.11 -13.39
C GLU A 170 9.65 7.18 -13.72
N PHE A 171 9.99 8.06 -14.66
CA PHE A 171 11.36 8.42 -15.00
C PHE A 171 11.63 9.85 -14.56
N MET A 172 12.71 10.03 -13.80
CA MET A 172 13.10 11.32 -13.24
C MET A 172 14.48 11.70 -13.81
N THR A 173 14.55 12.84 -14.47
CA THR A 173 15.78 13.38 -15.06
C THR A 173 15.96 14.82 -14.61
N ASP A 174 16.99 15.07 -13.81
CA ASP A 174 17.35 16.39 -13.27
C ASP A 174 16.19 17.12 -12.59
N VAL A 175 15.34 16.35 -11.88
CA VAL A 175 14.19 16.88 -11.14
C VAL A 175 14.69 17.71 -9.96
N ARG A 176 14.36 18.99 -9.94
CA ARG A 176 14.78 19.92 -8.89
C ARG A 176 13.75 19.96 -7.77
N VAL A 177 14.24 19.74 -6.55
CA VAL A 177 13.41 19.70 -5.33
C VAL A 177 14.06 20.58 -4.27
N PRO A 178 13.37 21.59 -3.75
CA PRO A 178 13.89 22.43 -2.66
C PRO A 178 14.19 21.59 -1.40
N ASP A 179 15.22 21.96 -0.63
CA ASP A 179 15.52 21.27 0.63
C ASP A 179 14.37 21.39 1.66
N SER A 180 13.52 22.40 1.52
CA SER A 180 12.28 22.53 2.30
C SER A 180 11.24 21.44 2.03
N ASP A 181 11.34 20.73 0.91
CA ASP A 181 10.45 19.63 0.52
C ASP A 181 11.09 18.26 0.81
N ARG A 182 12.13 18.21 1.64
CA ARG A 182 12.69 16.99 2.23
C ARG A 182 11.95 16.64 3.53
N ILE A 183 11.60 15.37 3.70
CA ILE A 183 10.94 14.85 4.91
C ILE A 183 11.97 14.21 5.85
N GLY A 184 12.06 14.73 7.06
CA GLY A 184 13.06 14.29 8.04
C GLY A 184 14.48 14.78 7.71
N ASP A 185 15.50 14.24 8.39
CA ASP A 185 16.88 14.64 8.20
C ASP A 185 17.54 13.93 7.01
N VAL A 186 18.61 14.55 6.46
CA VAL A 186 19.44 13.94 5.41
C VAL A 186 20.01 12.61 5.92
N ASP A 187 20.02 11.60 5.05
CA ASP A 187 20.49 10.24 5.35
C ASP A 187 19.65 9.47 6.41
N GLN A 188 18.54 10.04 6.89
CA GLN A 188 17.58 9.38 7.80
C GLN A 188 16.37 8.77 7.08
N GLY A 189 16.40 8.74 5.76
CA GLY A 189 15.29 8.23 4.94
C GLY A 189 14.88 6.79 5.24
N TRP A 190 15.78 5.96 5.80
CA TRP A 190 15.41 4.61 6.23
C TRP A 190 14.49 4.62 7.46
N THR A 191 14.69 5.53 8.40
CA THR A 191 13.82 5.72 9.56
C THR A 191 12.41 6.13 9.09
N VAL A 192 12.34 7.12 8.21
CA VAL A 192 11.08 7.56 7.58
C VAL A 192 10.46 6.41 6.76
N GLY A 193 11.25 5.72 5.93
CA GLY A 193 10.82 4.63 5.07
C GLY A 193 10.27 3.42 5.83
N THR A 194 10.85 3.07 6.98
CA THR A 194 10.32 1.98 7.83
C THR A 194 8.96 2.35 8.42
N ARG A 195 8.77 3.59 8.83
CA ARG A 195 7.49 4.09 9.33
C ARG A 195 6.46 4.21 8.20
N TRP A 196 6.89 4.66 7.03
CA TRP A 196 6.09 4.66 5.80
C TRP A 196 5.54 3.25 5.48
N MET A 197 6.42 2.23 5.41
CA MET A 197 6.01 0.85 5.18
C MET A 197 5.13 0.28 6.29
N PHE A 198 5.27 0.74 7.53
CA PHE A 198 4.35 0.40 8.61
C PHE A 198 2.94 0.92 8.32
N HIS A 199 2.80 2.20 7.98
CA HIS A 199 1.52 2.80 7.63
C HIS A 199 0.87 2.10 6.43
N GLU A 200 1.65 1.73 5.41
CA GLU A 200 1.16 0.97 4.26
C GLU A 200 0.58 -0.40 4.66
N ARG A 201 1.27 -1.15 5.53
CA ARG A 201 0.77 -2.45 6.02
C ARG A 201 -0.49 -2.31 6.87
N MET A 202 -0.63 -1.21 7.57
CA MET A 202 -1.79 -0.92 8.41
C MET A 202 -2.94 -0.27 7.64
N LEU A 203 -2.88 -0.13 6.32
CA LEU A 203 -3.82 0.61 5.49
C LEU A 203 -5.30 0.32 5.84
N HIS A 204 -5.68 -0.94 5.96
CA HIS A 204 -7.07 -1.34 6.28
C HIS A 204 -7.47 -1.10 7.75
N ASN A 205 -6.51 -0.92 8.64
CA ASN A 205 -6.72 -0.65 10.07
C ASN A 205 -6.21 0.74 10.46
N SER A 206 -5.85 1.56 9.48
CA SER A 206 -5.34 2.90 9.73
C SER A 206 -6.46 3.79 10.29
N PRO A 207 -6.19 4.56 11.35
CA PRO A 207 -7.13 5.54 11.86
C PRO A 207 -7.32 6.74 10.90
N TYR A 208 -6.49 6.82 9.87
CA TYR A 208 -6.49 7.93 8.92
C TYR A 208 -7.30 7.66 7.65
N VAL A 209 -7.71 6.41 7.42
CA VAL A 209 -8.38 6.01 6.18
C VAL A 209 -9.86 5.76 6.42
N THR A 210 -10.68 6.40 5.60
CA THR A 210 -12.09 6.04 5.47
C THR A 210 -12.21 4.81 4.57
N SER A 211 -12.65 3.70 5.17
CA SER A 211 -12.85 2.42 4.49
C SER A 211 -14.16 1.80 4.97
N PRO A 212 -15.24 1.92 4.20
CA PRO A 212 -16.54 1.34 4.58
C PRO A 212 -16.42 -0.14 4.90
N VAL A 213 -17.14 -0.59 5.94
CA VAL A 213 -17.19 -2.01 6.30
C VAL A 213 -17.80 -2.80 5.14
N GLY A 214 -17.26 -3.97 4.85
CA GLY A 214 -17.67 -4.77 3.69
C GLY A 214 -17.03 -4.34 2.36
N SER A 215 -16.22 -3.28 2.35
CA SER A 215 -15.40 -2.92 1.17
C SER A 215 -14.14 -3.80 1.02
N GLY A 216 -13.87 -4.65 2.00
CA GLY A 216 -12.80 -5.65 1.95
C GLY A 216 -13.08 -6.73 0.92
N VAL A 217 -12.04 -7.13 0.18
CA VAL A 217 -12.12 -8.10 -0.93
C VAL A 217 -12.81 -9.42 -0.53
N MET A 218 -12.71 -9.82 0.74
CA MET A 218 -13.23 -11.10 1.22
C MET A 218 -14.71 -11.06 1.67
N GLU A 219 -15.17 -9.99 2.31
CA GLU A 219 -16.57 -9.89 2.77
C GLU A 219 -17.54 -9.67 1.61
N SER A 220 -17.16 -8.88 0.60
CA SER A 220 -17.93 -8.75 -0.63
C SER A 220 -17.97 -10.04 -1.45
N ASN A 221 -16.98 -10.93 -1.27
CA ASN A 221 -16.85 -12.15 -2.06
C ASN A 221 -17.74 -13.33 -1.59
N ILE A 222 -18.28 -13.33 -0.37
CA ILE A 222 -19.11 -14.48 0.08
C ILE A 222 -20.48 -14.45 -0.58
N GLY A 223 -21.14 -13.32 -0.68
CA GLY A 223 -22.31 -13.17 -1.52
C GLY A 223 -21.98 -13.48 -3.00
N SER A 224 -20.84 -12.98 -3.47
CA SER A 224 -20.34 -13.24 -4.81
C SER A 224 -20.00 -14.71 -5.08
N LEU A 225 -19.46 -15.47 -4.10
CA LEU A 225 -19.17 -16.91 -4.26
C LEU A 225 -20.44 -17.74 -4.41
N LEU A 226 -21.47 -17.43 -3.66
CA LEU A 226 -22.77 -18.08 -3.82
C LEU A 226 -23.41 -17.75 -5.17
N ASP A 227 -23.28 -16.51 -5.63
CA ASP A 227 -23.79 -16.09 -6.94
C ASP A 227 -23.01 -16.74 -8.08
N VAL A 228 -21.69 -16.84 -7.96
CA VAL A 228 -20.85 -17.60 -8.91
C VAL A 228 -21.28 -19.08 -8.97
N ALA A 229 -21.44 -19.72 -7.80
CA ALA A 229 -21.89 -21.12 -7.76
C ALA A 229 -23.28 -21.32 -8.39
N ARG A 230 -24.22 -20.41 -8.13
CA ARG A 230 -25.55 -20.43 -8.73
C ARG A 230 -25.50 -20.16 -10.25
N ALA A 231 -24.75 -19.15 -10.68
CA ALA A 231 -24.58 -18.84 -12.09
C ALA A 231 -23.95 -19.99 -12.88
N ALA A 232 -23.05 -20.74 -12.22
CA ALA A 232 -22.41 -21.94 -12.78
C ALA A 232 -23.32 -23.22 -12.69
N GLY A 233 -24.56 -23.09 -12.22
CA GLY A 233 -25.48 -24.22 -12.05
C GLY A 233 -25.10 -25.19 -10.93
N ARG A 234 -24.25 -24.78 -9.96
CA ARG A 234 -23.69 -25.60 -8.90
C ARG A 234 -24.26 -25.31 -7.51
N GLY A 235 -25.41 -24.67 -7.43
CA GLY A 235 -26.03 -24.30 -6.13
C GLY A 235 -26.31 -25.47 -5.20
N ASP A 236 -26.58 -26.67 -5.73
CA ASP A 236 -26.83 -27.89 -4.97
C ASP A 236 -25.64 -28.88 -4.93
N ASP A 237 -24.51 -28.51 -5.55
CA ASP A 237 -23.30 -29.32 -5.55
C ASP A 237 -22.66 -29.35 -4.14
N PRO A 238 -22.49 -30.57 -3.52
CA PRO A 238 -21.85 -30.69 -2.21
C PRO A 238 -20.43 -30.09 -2.18
N ARG A 239 -19.67 -30.26 -3.27
CA ARG A 239 -18.31 -29.71 -3.38
C ARG A 239 -18.34 -28.17 -3.40
N ALA A 240 -19.31 -27.57 -4.08
CA ALA A 240 -19.46 -26.12 -4.06
C ALA A 240 -19.76 -25.61 -2.64
N ARG A 241 -20.58 -26.33 -1.85
CA ARG A 241 -20.86 -25.99 -0.44
C ARG A 241 -19.61 -26.06 0.44
N GLU A 242 -18.76 -27.09 0.27
CA GLU A 242 -17.48 -27.20 0.97
C GLU A 242 -16.57 -26.02 0.66
N LEU A 243 -16.42 -25.65 -0.61
CA LEU A 243 -15.59 -24.55 -1.06
C LEU A 243 -16.06 -23.20 -0.49
N VAL A 244 -17.36 -22.95 -0.52
CA VAL A 244 -17.95 -21.74 0.10
C VAL A 244 -17.71 -21.74 1.61
N GLY A 245 -17.84 -22.91 2.27
CA GLY A 245 -17.55 -23.08 3.68
C GLY A 245 -16.09 -22.81 4.03
N GLU A 246 -15.14 -23.30 3.21
CA GLU A 246 -13.71 -23.03 3.35
C GLU A 246 -13.42 -21.52 3.24
N ALA A 247 -13.94 -20.86 2.21
CA ALA A 247 -13.74 -19.42 2.03
C ALA A 247 -14.33 -18.60 3.19
N ARG A 248 -15.50 -19.02 3.71
CA ARG A 248 -16.08 -18.38 4.89
C ARG A 248 -15.24 -18.55 6.14
N MET A 249 -14.73 -19.74 6.37
CA MET A 249 -13.82 -20.01 7.50
C MET A 249 -12.57 -19.14 7.42
N LEU A 250 -11.92 -19.06 6.25
CA LEU A 250 -10.74 -18.23 6.04
C LEU A 250 -11.03 -16.74 6.29
N SER A 251 -12.18 -16.23 5.82
CA SER A 251 -12.63 -14.86 6.06
C SER A 251 -12.84 -14.57 7.55
N LEU A 252 -13.46 -15.48 8.29
CA LEU A 252 -13.67 -15.32 9.73
C LEU A 252 -12.34 -15.30 10.50
N VAL A 253 -11.41 -16.20 10.15
CA VAL A 253 -10.08 -16.23 10.78
C VAL A 253 -9.29 -14.96 10.48
N GLU A 254 -9.36 -14.46 9.24
CA GLU A 254 -8.72 -13.19 8.85
C GLU A 254 -9.26 -12.02 9.67
N HIS A 255 -10.57 -11.95 9.83
CA HIS A 255 -11.22 -10.90 10.61
C HIS A 255 -10.76 -10.93 12.08
N GLN A 256 -10.84 -12.10 12.73
CA GLN A 256 -10.39 -12.26 14.12
C GLN A 256 -8.89 -11.96 14.30
N LEU A 257 -8.06 -12.34 13.33
CA LEU A 257 -6.62 -12.04 13.36
C LEU A 257 -6.38 -10.53 13.26
N ARG A 258 -7.09 -9.87 12.37
CA ARG A 258 -7.02 -8.41 12.17
C ARG A 258 -7.40 -7.65 13.44
N ASP A 259 -8.50 -8.06 14.10
CA ASP A 259 -8.94 -7.45 15.34
C ASP A 259 -7.89 -7.60 16.45
N ARG A 260 -7.32 -8.80 16.61
CA ARG A 260 -6.25 -9.05 17.59
C ARG A 260 -5.00 -8.20 17.35
N LEU A 261 -4.61 -8.01 16.08
CA LEU A 261 -3.48 -7.16 15.73
C LEU A 261 -3.80 -5.68 16.00
N ALA A 262 -5.00 -5.23 15.64
CA ALA A 262 -5.45 -3.85 15.83
C ALA A 262 -5.56 -3.46 17.31
N GLU A 263 -5.86 -4.41 18.20
CA GLU A 263 -5.91 -4.21 19.66
C GLU A 263 -4.54 -4.43 20.30
N GLY A 264 -3.86 -5.51 19.93
CA GLY A 264 -2.65 -5.96 20.61
C GLY A 264 -1.41 -5.10 20.36
N ILE A 265 -1.26 -4.55 19.14
CA ILE A 265 -0.11 -3.70 18.80
C ILE A 265 -0.17 -2.37 19.55
N PRO A 266 -1.25 -1.57 19.50
CA PRO A 266 -1.32 -0.32 20.24
C PRO A 266 -1.28 -0.50 21.77
N ALA A 267 -1.76 -1.63 22.28
CA ALA A 267 -1.71 -1.97 23.69
C ALA A 267 -0.30 -2.42 24.17
N GLY A 268 0.67 -2.55 23.24
CA GLY A 268 2.01 -3.06 23.55
C GLY A 268 2.06 -4.56 23.91
N ALA A 269 0.96 -5.29 23.69
CA ALA A 269 0.91 -6.75 23.89
C ALA A 269 1.55 -7.53 22.73
N LEU A 270 1.65 -6.90 21.57
CA LEU A 270 2.30 -7.42 20.37
C LEU A 270 3.28 -6.37 19.82
N PRO A 271 4.47 -6.76 19.32
CA PRO A 271 5.37 -5.84 18.67
C PRO A 271 4.77 -5.37 17.31
N ASP A 272 5.16 -4.19 16.85
CA ASP A 272 4.72 -3.59 15.57
C ASP A 272 4.93 -4.55 14.39
N GLN A 273 6.01 -5.36 14.44
CA GLN A 273 6.34 -6.34 13.42
C GLN A 273 5.29 -7.45 13.27
N SER A 274 4.43 -7.62 14.28
CA SER A 274 3.30 -8.59 14.23
C SER A 274 2.30 -8.26 13.12
N ALA A 275 2.28 -7.03 12.61
CA ALA A 275 1.50 -6.67 11.42
C ALA A 275 1.85 -7.55 10.20
N ALA A 276 3.08 -8.10 10.13
CA ALA A 276 3.48 -9.03 9.09
C ALA A 276 2.67 -10.35 9.09
N ILE A 277 2.14 -10.76 10.25
CA ILE A 277 1.28 -11.96 10.37
C ILE A 277 -0.02 -11.72 9.60
N GLY A 278 -0.66 -10.57 9.80
CA GLY A 278 -1.85 -10.17 9.05
C GLY A 278 -1.58 -10.10 7.55
N ARG A 279 -0.44 -9.49 7.16
CA ARG A 279 -0.02 -9.39 5.75
C ARG A 279 0.17 -10.77 5.10
N LEU A 280 0.84 -11.70 5.77
CA LEU A 280 1.05 -13.05 5.28
C LEU A 280 -0.28 -13.81 5.12
N PHE A 281 -1.13 -13.77 6.14
CA PHE A 281 -2.42 -14.45 6.13
C PHE A 281 -3.33 -13.89 5.03
N SER A 282 -3.50 -12.58 4.97
CA SER A 282 -4.34 -11.92 3.97
C SER A 282 -3.88 -12.23 2.54
N GLY A 283 -2.58 -12.14 2.24
CA GLY A 283 -2.04 -12.46 0.91
C GLY A 283 -2.34 -13.88 0.47
N THR A 284 -2.01 -14.87 1.33
CA THR A 284 -2.22 -16.29 1.01
C THR A 284 -3.70 -16.66 0.93
N THR A 285 -4.53 -16.09 1.80
CA THR A 285 -5.98 -16.33 1.83
C THR A 285 -6.67 -15.71 0.61
N SER A 286 -6.26 -14.53 0.17
CA SER A 286 -6.79 -13.89 -1.04
C SER A 286 -6.52 -14.74 -2.30
N VAL A 287 -5.32 -15.32 -2.43
CA VAL A 287 -5.02 -16.25 -3.53
C VAL A 287 -5.93 -17.47 -3.45
N ARG A 288 -6.05 -18.09 -2.26
CA ARG A 288 -6.91 -19.26 -2.08
C ARG A 288 -8.38 -18.98 -2.38
N ALA A 289 -8.90 -17.84 -1.93
CA ALA A 289 -10.28 -17.42 -2.21
C ALA A 289 -10.53 -17.25 -3.72
N THR A 290 -9.55 -16.73 -4.44
CA THR A 290 -9.64 -16.57 -5.90
C THR A 290 -9.57 -17.91 -6.61
N ASP A 291 -8.74 -18.85 -6.15
CA ASP A 291 -8.69 -20.24 -6.67
C ASP A 291 -10.04 -20.94 -6.44
N ILE A 292 -10.63 -20.79 -5.24
CA ILE A 292 -11.97 -21.30 -4.93
C ILE A 292 -13.02 -20.73 -5.88
N THR A 293 -12.95 -19.42 -6.13
CA THR A 293 -13.91 -18.75 -7.03
C THR A 293 -13.84 -19.32 -8.45
N LEU A 294 -12.61 -19.55 -8.96
CA LEU A 294 -12.43 -20.17 -10.28
C LEU A 294 -12.92 -21.63 -10.30
N GLU A 295 -12.64 -22.41 -9.24
CA GLU A 295 -13.12 -23.81 -9.10
C GLU A 295 -14.65 -23.86 -9.10
N LEU A 296 -15.34 -22.91 -8.44
CA LEU A 296 -16.80 -22.77 -8.44
C LEU A 296 -17.34 -22.44 -9.83
N ALA A 297 -16.72 -21.51 -10.54
CA ALA A 297 -17.13 -21.09 -11.88
C ALA A 297 -16.86 -22.17 -12.95
N GLY A 298 -15.89 -23.06 -12.69
CA GLY A 298 -15.49 -24.11 -13.64
C GLY A 298 -15.02 -23.57 -14.99
N SER A 299 -15.39 -24.23 -16.08
CA SER A 299 -14.98 -23.81 -17.43
C SER A 299 -15.49 -22.42 -17.82
N ALA A 300 -16.65 -21.99 -17.31
CA ALA A 300 -17.20 -20.67 -17.59
C ALA A 300 -16.36 -19.52 -17.00
N GLY A 301 -15.64 -19.77 -15.89
CA GLY A 301 -14.69 -18.81 -15.34
C GLY A 301 -13.34 -18.76 -16.07
N ALA A 302 -13.01 -19.81 -16.83
CA ALA A 302 -11.77 -19.90 -17.59
C ALA A 302 -11.90 -19.43 -19.04
N ALA A 303 -13.10 -19.54 -19.62
CA ALA A 303 -13.41 -19.16 -21.01
C ALA A 303 -14.61 -18.20 -20.99
N TRP A 304 -14.35 -16.95 -20.65
CA TRP A 304 -15.38 -15.91 -20.48
C TRP A 304 -15.38 -14.91 -21.64
N SER A 305 -16.52 -14.25 -21.82
CA SER A 305 -16.69 -13.03 -22.62
C SER A 305 -17.12 -11.86 -21.73
N ALA A 306 -17.00 -10.63 -22.22
CA ALA A 306 -17.43 -9.45 -21.47
C ALA A 306 -18.94 -9.49 -21.09
N ASP A 307 -19.74 -10.29 -21.81
CA ASP A 307 -21.19 -10.41 -21.61
C ASP A 307 -21.59 -11.51 -20.60
N ASP A 308 -20.61 -12.26 -20.05
CA ASP A 308 -20.88 -13.39 -19.15
C ASP A 308 -21.22 -12.99 -17.69
N GLY A 309 -21.48 -11.69 -17.44
CA GLY A 309 -21.91 -11.19 -16.13
C GLY A 309 -20.89 -11.51 -15.03
N PRO A 310 -21.33 -12.05 -13.85
CA PRO A 310 -20.43 -12.33 -12.75
C PRO A 310 -19.29 -13.30 -13.06
N LEU A 311 -19.47 -14.20 -14.04
CA LEU A 311 -18.46 -15.19 -14.43
C LEU A 311 -17.29 -14.57 -15.21
N ALA A 312 -17.52 -13.49 -15.95
CA ALA A 312 -16.46 -12.77 -16.65
C ALA A 312 -15.42 -12.19 -15.66
N GLU A 313 -15.87 -11.67 -14.53
CA GLU A 313 -14.97 -11.13 -13.50
C GLU A 313 -14.09 -12.20 -12.84
N VAL A 314 -14.53 -13.43 -12.77
CA VAL A 314 -13.81 -14.52 -12.10
C VAL A 314 -12.45 -14.74 -12.77
N GLY A 315 -12.43 -14.86 -14.10
CA GLY A 315 -11.18 -15.03 -14.85
C GLY A 315 -10.24 -13.83 -14.72
N VAL A 316 -10.77 -12.62 -14.80
CA VAL A 316 -9.99 -11.38 -14.63
C VAL A 316 -9.33 -11.33 -13.25
N ARG A 317 -10.08 -11.63 -12.18
CA ARG A 317 -9.56 -11.69 -10.81
C ARG A 317 -8.48 -12.78 -10.66
N TYR A 318 -8.69 -13.94 -11.28
CA TYR A 318 -7.72 -15.02 -11.25
C TYR A 318 -6.36 -14.63 -11.87
N LEU A 319 -6.35 -13.86 -12.96
CA LEU A 319 -5.12 -13.34 -13.57
C LEU A 319 -4.34 -12.44 -12.59
N MET A 320 -5.03 -11.71 -11.73
CA MET A 320 -4.44 -10.73 -10.80
C MET A 320 -4.15 -11.29 -9.40
N ARG A 321 -4.51 -12.54 -9.10
CA ARG A 321 -4.46 -13.08 -7.72
C ARG A 321 -3.09 -12.96 -7.04
N GLN A 322 -2.00 -13.11 -7.79
CA GLN A 322 -0.64 -13.07 -7.23
C GLN A 322 -0.23 -11.69 -6.73
N VAL A 323 -0.87 -10.62 -7.21
CA VAL A 323 -0.59 -9.25 -6.73
C VAL A 323 -0.80 -9.14 -5.23
N SER A 324 -1.78 -9.86 -4.67
CA SER A 324 -2.02 -9.91 -3.21
C SER A 324 -0.88 -10.55 -2.41
N CYS A 325 0.03 -11.28 -3.03
CA CYS A 325 1.23 -11.83 -2.39
C CYS A 325 2.46 -10.93 -2.55
N ILE A 326 2.38 -9.83 -3.32
CA ILE A 326 3.53 -9.00 -3.70
C ILE A 326 3.40 -7.59 -3.12
N GLY A 327 2.33 -6.87 -3.42
CA GLY A 327 2.12 -5.48 -3.01
C GLY A 327 2.06 -5.31 -1.48
N GLY A 328 2.59 -4.22 -0.94
CA GLY A 328 2.66 -3.99 0.52
C GLY A 328 3.67 -4.88 1.26
N GLY A 329 4.67 -5.40 0.54
CA GLY A 329 5.66 -6.38 0.98
C GLY A 329 5.25 -7.81 0.65
N THR A 330 6.18 -8.58 0.09
CA THR A 330 5.89 -9.96 -0.35
C THR A 330 5.58 -10.88 0.83
N THR A 331 4.86 -11.97 0.57
CA THR A 331 4.60 -13.01 1.59
C THR A 331 5.89 -13.63 2.09
N GLU A 332 6.95 -13.67 1.28
CA GLU A 332 8.30 -14.15 1.66
C GLU A 332 8.94 -13.16 2.65
N MET A 333 8.88 -11.86 2.36
CA MET A 333 9.36 -10.83 3.30
C MET A 333 8.57 -10.84 4.61
N ALA A 334 7.26 -11.07 4.55
CA ALA A 334 6.45 -11.22 5.75
C ALA A 334 6.91 -12.42 6.61
N ARG A 335 7.23 -13.57 6.00
CA ARG A 335 7.81 -14.73 6.71
C ARG A 335 9.14 -14.39 7.37
N ASN A 336 10.04 -13.68 6.67
CA ASN A 336 11.31 -13.24 7.24
C ASN A 336 11.11 -12.31 8.45
N VAL A 337 10.22 -11.33 8.34
CA VAL A 337 9.90 -10.44 9.47
C VAL A 337 9.33 -11.22 10.66
N ILE A 338 8.42 -12.17 10.41
CA ILE A 338 7.82 -13.00 11.46
C ILE A 338 8.91 -13.85 12.13
N SER A 339 9.73 -14.55 11.37
CA SER A 339 10.77 -15.44 11.92
C SER A 339 11.80 -14.66 12.72
N GLU A 340 12.35 -13.57 12.17
CA GLU A 340 13.44 -12.83 12.79
C GLU A 340 12.97 -11.89 13.92
N ARG A 341 11.81 -11.25 13.76
CA ARG A 341 11.40 -10.15 14.64
C ARG A 341 10.30 -10.50 15.62
N VAL A 342 9.43 -11.45 15.27
CA VAL A 342 8.34 -11.90 16.15
C VAL A 342 8.75 -13.14 16.93
N LEU A 343 9.36 -14.13 16.23
CA LEU A 343 9.77 -15.39 16.84
C LEU A 343 11.20 -15.38 17.37
N GLY A 344 11.99 -14.33 17.09
CA GLY A 344 13.39 -14.21 17.55
C GLY A 344 14.36 -15.23 16.94
N MET A 345 14.02 -15.76 15.75
CA MET A 345 14.91 -16.70 15.05
C MET A 345 16.15 -15.97 14.50
N PRO A 346 17.28 -16.66 14.29
CA PRO A 346 18.47 -16.09 13.69
C PRO A 346 18.17 -15.48 12.31
N ARG A 347 18.82 -14.35 12.04
CA ARG A 347 18.80 -13.76 10.70
C ARG A 347 19.63 -14.56 9.73
N GLU A 348 19.26 -14.49 8.45
CA GLU A 348 20.13 -14.99 7.40
C GLU A 348 21.48 -14.25 7.38
N PRO A 349 22.60 -14.97 7.13
CA PRO A 349 23.91 -14.34 6.93
C PRO A 349 23.87 -13.33 5.78
N SER A 350 24.47 -12.18 6.00
CA SER A 350 24.64 -11.15 4.95
C SER A 350 26.09 -10.68 4.98
N HIS A 351 26.75 -10.71 3.83
CA HIS A 351 28.16 -10.32 3.68
C HIS A 351 28.33 -8.87 3.30
N ASP A 352 27.26 -8.17 2.95
CA ASP A 352 27.26 -6.82 2.39
C ASP A 352 26.64 -5.76 3.32
N ARG A 353 26.15 -6.18 4.49
CA ARG A 353 25.34 -5.32 5.40
C ARG A 353 26.08 -4.05 5.84
N ASP A 354 27.36 -4.18 6.13
CA ASP A 354 28.18 -3.10 6.69
C ASP A 354 29.08 -2.44 5.63
N LEU A 355 29.02 -2.90 4.38
CA LEU A 355 29.76 -2.29 3.28
C LEU A 355 29.15 -0.95 2.88
N PRO A 356 29.97 0.05 2.47
CA PRO A 356 29.47 1.20 1.73
C PRO A 356 28.65 0.73 0.52
N PHE A 357 27.51 1.37 0.28
CA PHE A 357 26.59 0.88 -0.77
C PHE A 357 27.21 0.88 -2.17
N ARG A 358 28.18 1.76 -2.43
CA ARG A 358 28.96 1.76 -3.69
C ARG A 358 29.73 0.46 -3.92
N ASP A 359 30.14 -0.22 -2.83
CA ASP A 359 30.97 -1.44 -2.88
C ASP A 359 30.12 -2.72 -2.85
N VAL A 360 28.81 -2.61 -2.67
CA VAL A 360 27.90 -3.76 -2.69
C VAL A 360 27.78 -4.29 -4.12
N PRO A 361 28.13 -5.58 -4.37
CA PRO A 361 27.98 -6.18 -5.68
C PRO A 361 26.53 -6.12 -6.15
N ARG A 362 26.31 -5.60 -7.34
CA ARG A 362 25.01 -5.56 -8.00
C ARG A 362 25.05 -6.46 -9.22
N SER A 363 24.00 -7.23 -9.47
CA SER A 363 23.86 -7.90 -10.75
C SER A 363 23.90 -6.84 -11.86
N ALA A 364 24.77 -7.04 -12.85
CA ALA A 364 24.79 -6.15 -14.00
C ALA A 364 23.38 -6.08 -14.60
N SER A 365 22.82 -4.87 -14.69
CA SER A 365 21.61 -4.64 -15.50
C SER A 365 21.94 -5.06 -16.93
N HIS A 366 21.30 -6.12 -17.40
CA HIS A 366 21.33 -6.52 -18.80
C HIS A 366 20.42 -5.62 -19.63
#